data_bf8bcf49c985e7e6e2dfd421cbc35957
#
_entry.id   bf8bcf49c985e7e6e2dfd421cbc35957
#
_cell.length_a   1.000
_cell.length_b   1.000
_cell.length_c   1.000
_cell.angle_alpha   90.00
_cell.angle_beta   90.00
_cell.angle_gamma   90.00
#
_symmetry.space_group_name_H-M   'P 1'
#
loop_
_entity.id
_entity.type
_entity.pdbx_description
1 polymer ?
#
loop_
_entity_poly.entity_id
_entity_poly.type
_entity_poly.pdbx_seq_one_letter_code
_entity_poly.pdbx_strand_id
1 'polypeptide(L)'
;ISSSAGRGTSTADYYNQMIASGKAKYEAAWSDEWNINWNFYSNALAEFKTGQVKHEALMGVSYTGSSTYGDGSSLVTNATANTNGYFSLYNPPPFFPAGRDYSGANATDTVVQRAGFLLQDVLSYGQWRFLAGVRGDAHFSLDNNYAFAWSPRFGITRMFGERVALFANAARTSAPNFGYLDENGKELTDSWRTDQMEFGFRVSPVDKVWFSASWFDIIQNNTPVAIDGYTNRYYSDGSKRAEGVELSLNGEITKNWSSYLSYTYTRTKNRTTGEVYPTIAPNALALWQKYRIDGGLLNGTVLGLGYRCKDSYYATFRGAKIADNYTIPSYSVFDFTVEIPLPESKWLKDATLRLAVYNIFDKKYVQSTRHAVQCTVGEPRTFEVGLKTTF
;
A
#
# COMPACT_ATOMS: atom_id res chain seq x y z
N ILE A 1 -3.74 12.15 19.63
CA ILE A 1 -4.41 13.23 20.40
C ILE A 1 -5.29 12.53 21.41
N SER A 2 -4.80 12.38 22.66
CA SER A 2 -5.67 12.01 23.76
C SER A 2 -6.66 13.15 23.98
N SER A 3 -7.95 12.85 23.97
CA SER A 3 -9.03 13.79 24.25
C SER A 3 -9.09 14.13 25.73
N SER A 4 -8.17 14.96 26.21
CA SER A 4 -8.39 15.78 27.39
C SER A 4 -8.82 17.21 27.02
N ALA A 5 -9.34 17.40 25.81
CA ALA A 5 -10.14 18.58 25.50
C ALA A 5 -11.48 18.40 26.20
N GLY A 6 -11.78 19.26 27.16
CA GLY A 6 -13.04 19.27 27.88
C GLY A 6 -14.25 19.17 26.92
N ARG A 7 -15.30 18.52 27.37
CA ARG A 7 -16.58 18.38 26.67
C ARG A 7 -16.96 19.71 25.98
N GLY A 8 -17.00 19.73 24.63
CA GLY A 8 -17.59 20.85 23.94
C GLY A 8 -17.24 21.10 22.50
N THR A 9 -16.10 20.67 21.99
CA THR A 9 -15.74 20.88 20.58
C THR A 9 -15.42 19.57 19.89
N SER A 10 -16.11 19.26 18.81
CA SER A 10 -15.76 18.10 18.00
C SER A 10 -14.37 18.32 17.39
N THR A 11 -13.65 17.25 17.07
CA THR A 11 -12.34 17.34 16.41
C THR A 11 -12.43 18.13 15.10
N ALA A 12 -13.56 18.04 14.41
CA ALA A 12 -13.85 18.82 13.21
C ALA A 12 -13.95 20.31 13.48
N ASP A 13 -14.60 20.72 14.58
CA ASP A 13 -14.70 22.12 14.98
C ASP A 13 -13.34 22.72 15.34
N TYR A 14 -12.48 21.93 15.97
CA TYR A 14 -11.11 22.33 16.28
C TYR A 14 -10.31 22.66 15.00
N TYR A 15 -10.37 21.80 13.98
CA TYR A 15 -9.66 22.05 12.72
C TYR A 15 -10.29 23.18 11.90
N ASN A 16 -11.59 23.30 11.90
CA ASN A 16 -12.27 24.44 11.28
C ASN A 16 -11.86 25.77 11.92
N GLN A 17 -11.76 25.81 13.24
CA GLN A 17 -11.27 26.98 13.97
C GLN A 17 -9.81 27.26 13.68
N MET A 18 -8.96 26.22 13.59
CA MET A 18 -7.55 26.34 13.24
C MET A 18 -7.38 26.94 11.86
N ILE A 19 -8.09 26.40 10.85
CA ILE A 19 -8.06 26.90 9.47
C ILE A 19 -8.56 28.34 9.40
N ALA A 20 -9.69 28.65 10.03
CA ALA A 20 -10.30 29.97 10.03
C ALA A 20 -9.45 31.04 10.76
N SER A 21 -8.73 30.65 11.79
CA SER A 21 -7.87 31.56 12.57
C SER A 21 -6.46 31.73 12.02
N GLY A 22 -6.03 30.89 11.07
CA GLY A 22 -4.64 30.83 10.60
C GLY A 22 -3.63 30.40 11.68
N LYS A 23 -4.11 29.79 12.76
CA LYS A 23 -3.29 29.33 13.89
C LYS A 23 -3.24 27.82 13.93
N ALA A 24 -2.06 27.25 14.12
CA ALA A 24 -1.86 25.84 14.29
C ALA A 24 -1.19 25.54 15.64
N LYS A 25 -1.53 24.38 16.21
CA LYS A 25 -0.84 23.81 17.35
C LYS A 25 0.17 22.81 16.83
N TYR A 26 1.40 22.89 17.29
CA TYR A 26 2.37 21.85 16.99
C TYR A 26 2.53 20.89 18.17
N GLU A 27 2.72 19.65 17.83
CA GLU A 27 3.03 18.59 18.77
C GLU A 27 4.39 18.01 18.35
N ALA A 28 5.29 17.83 19.28
CA ALA A 28 6.49 17.07 19.06
C ALA A 28 6.36 15.75 19.80
N ALA A 29 6.54 14.66 19.08
CA ALA A 29 6.62 13.32 19.65
C ALA A 29 8.09 12.88 19.60
N TRP A 30 8.56 12.30 20.68
CA TRP A 30 9.82 11.58 20.74
C TRP A 30 9.51 10.14 21.14
N SER A 31 10.13 9.19 20.47
CA SER A 31 10.05 7.78 20.85
C SER A 31 11.45 7.18 20.77
N ASP A 32 11.82 6.42 21.79
CA ASP A 32 12.97 5.54 21.76
C ASP A 32 12.43 4.11 21.77
N GLU A 33 12.36 3.51 20.60
CA GLU A 33 11.76 2.20 20.41
C GLU A 33 12.79 1.22 19.84
N TRP A 34 12.91 0.09 20.50
CA TRP A 34 13.69 -1.05 20.02
C TRP A 34 12.75 -2.10 19.48
N ASN A 35 12.85 -2.37 18.19
CA ASN A 35 12.06 -3.40 17.54
C ASN A 35 12.96 -4.61 17.22
N ILE A 36 12.66 -5.73 17.86
CA ILE A 36 13.33 -7.01 17.59
C ILE A 36 12.35 -7.87 16.80
N ASN A 37 12.71 -8.21 15.57
CA ASN A 37 11.92 -9.08 14.73
C ASN A 37 12.72 -10.37 14.48
N TRP A 38 12.06 -11.52 14.67
CA TRP A 38 12.63 -12.82 14.31
C TRP A 38 11.70 -13.56 13.38
N ASN A 39 12.29 -14.21 12.39
CA ASN A 39 11.54 -14.96 11.39
C ASN A 39 12.26 -16.29 11.16
N PHE A 40 11.53 -17.37 11.30
CA PHE A 40 11.94 -18.70 10.89
C PHE A 40 10.94 -19.21 9.86
N TYR A 41 11.42 -19.75 8.77
CA TYR A 41 10.60 -20.48 7.81
C TYR A 41 11.38 -21.61 7.18
N SER A 42 10.71 -22.72 6.91
CA SER A 42 11.25 -23.85 6.18
C SER A 42 10.20 -24.34 5.19
N ASN A 43 10.60 -24.55 3.96
CA ASN A 43 9.75 -25.02 2.89
C ASN A 43 10.35 -26.24 2.23
N ALA A 44 9.50 -27.18 1.85
CA ALA A 44 9.84 -28.34 1.05
C ALA A 44 8.99 -28.32 -0.22
N LEU A 45 9.62 -28.42 -1.38
CA LEU A 45 8.99 -28.56 -2.68
C LEU A 45 9.17 -30.00 -3.17
N ALA A 46 8.08 -30.65 -3.58
CA ALA A 46 8.10 -31.98 -4.17
C ALA A 46 7.46 -31.93 -5.56
N GLU A 47 8.19 -32.41 -6.56
CA GLU A 47 7.68 -32.60 -7.91
C GLU A 47 7.51 -34.09 -8.19
N PHE A 48 6.32 -34.52 -8.54
CA PHE A 48 6.02 -35.92 -8.87
C PHE A 48 4.87 -36.00 -9.89
N LYS A 49 4.57 -37.23 -10.34
CA LYS A 49 3.46 -37.49 -11.27
C LYS A 49 2.56 -38.57 -10.72
N THR A 50 1.26 -38.38 -10.90
CA THR A 50 0.23 -39.40 -10.69
C THR A 50 -0.48 -39.63 -12.02
N GLY A 51 -0.07 -40.68 -12.72
CA GLY A 51 -0.49 -40.91 -14.10
C GLY A 51 -0.06 -39.78 -15.03
N GLN A 52 -1.02 -39.09 -15.63
CA GLN A 52 -0.77 -37.97 -16.52
C GLN A 52 -0.72 -36.59 -15.81
N VAL A 53 -1.00 -36.55 -14.53
CA VAL A 53 -1.02 -35.30 -13.74
C VAL A 53 0.37 -35.07 -13.17
N LYS A 54 0.96 -33.87 -13.46
CA LYS A 54 2.17 -33.40 -12.78
C LYS A 54 1.74 -32.62 -11.54
N HIS A 55 2.38 -32.90 -10.41
CA HIS A 55 2.23 -32.22 -9.14
C HIS A 55 3.45 -31.38 -8.80
N GLU A 56 3.22 -30.18 -8.31
CA GLU A 56 4.24 -29.31 -7.68
C GLU A 56 3.72 -28.96 -6.28
N ALA A 57 3.99 -29.86 -5.34
CA ALA A 57 3.50 -29.77 -3.97
C ALA A 57 4.49 -28.98 -3.10
N LEU A 58 3.98 -27.95 -2.42
CA LEU A 58 4.73 -27.13 -1.48
C LEU A 58 4.18 -27.32 -0.07
N MET A 59 5.07 -27.69 0.86
CA MET A 59 4.78 -27.72 2.30
C MET A 59 5.69 -26.71 2.99
N GLY A 60 5.16 -25.97 3.95
CA GLY A 60 5.92 -24.96 4.67
C GLY A 60 5.51 -24.84 6.12
N VAL A 61 6.47 -24.50 6.97
CA VAL A 61 6.25 -24.08 8.35
C VAL A 61 6.94 -22.74 8.58
N SER A 62 6.34 -21.91 9.40
CA SER A 62 6.87 -20.60 9.74
C SER A 62 6.64 -20.29 11.20
N TYR A 63 7.57 -19.56 11.81
CA TYR A 63 7.40 -18.94 13.10
C TYR A 63 7.96 -17.53 13.02
N THR A 64 7.13 -16.53 13.33
CA THR A 64 7.51 -15.14 13.29
C THR A 64 7.13 -14.47 14.59
N GLY A 65 7.94 -13.53 15.02
CA GLY A 65 7.63 -12.73 16.19
C GLY A 65 8.21 -11.34 16.06
N SER A 66 7.59 -10.42 16.77
CA SER A 66 8.04 -9.04 16.91
C SER A 66 7.89 -8.64 18.37
N SER A 67 8.95 -8.12 18.94
CA SER A 67 8.92 -7.46 20.25
C SER A 67 9.29 -6.01 20.05
N THR A 68 8.46 -5.12 20.54
CA THR A 68 8.74 -3.69 20.62
C THR A 68 8.93 -3.35 22.08
N TYR A 69 10.09 -2.83 22.40
CA TYR A 69 10.45 -2.33 23.72
C TYR A 69 10.74 -0.85 23.60
N GLY A 70 10.27 -0.05 24.51
CA GLY A 70 10.66 1.34 24.51
C GLY A 70 9.78 2.23 25.38
N ASP A 71 10.33 3.37 25.67
CA ASP A 71 9.57 4.44 26.26
C ASP A 71 8.67 5.02 25.17
N GLY A 72 7.37 4.85 25.32
CA GLY A 72 6.37 5.32 24.35
C GLY A 72 6.50 6.81 24.10
N SER A 73 6.02 7.24 22.95
CA SER A 73 6.06 8.64 22.54
C SER A 73 5.41 9.55 23.57
N SER A 74 6.20 10.41 24.20
CA SER A 74 5.68 11.54 24.95
C SER A 74 5.26 12.63 23.98
N LEU A 75 3.98 12.93 23.94
CA LEU A 75 3.45 14.12 23.27
C LEU A 75 3.79 15.34 24.12
N VAL A 76 4.86 16.04 23.75
CA VAL A 76 5.17 17.32 24.35
C VAL A 76 4.31 18.39 23.69
N THR A 77 3.19 18.70 24.30
CA THR A 77 2.45 19.92 23.98
C THR A 77 3.22 21.10 24.59
N ASN A 78 3.63 22.03 23.77
CA ASN A 78 4.34 23.21 24.25
C ASN A 78 3.39 24.13 25.04
N ALA A 79 3.14 23.78 26.29
CA ALA A 79 2.34 24.59 27.22
C ALA A 79 3.12 25.79 27.81
N THR A 80 4.43 25.89 27.56
CA THR A 80 5.32 26.86 28.23
C THR A 80 5.76 28.04 27.39
N ALA A 81 5.49 28.08 26.11
CA ALA A 81 5.64 29.34 25.39
C ALA A 81 4.34 30.13 25.53
N ASN A 82 4.39 31.34 25.98
CA ASN A 82 3.35 32.36 26.27
C ASN A 82 2.21 32.57 25.28
N THR A 83 1.82 31.54 24.48
CA THR A 83 0.87 31.60 23.38
C THR A 83 -0.12 30.45 23.37
N ASN A 84 -0.46 29.84 24.50
CA ASN A 84 -1.43 28.71 24.55
C ASN A 84 -1.14 27.55 23.58
N GLY A 85 0.12 27.34 23.20
CA GLY A 85 0.53 26.28 22.30
C GLY A 85 0.18 26.48 20.81
N TYR A 86 -0.29 27.65 20.43
CA TYR A 86 -0.61 27.99 19.03
C TYR A 86 0.48 28.86 18.39
N PHE A 87 0.72 28.65 17.12
CA PHE A 87 1.57 29.49 16.29
C PHE A 87 0.83 29.93 15.02
N SER A 88 1.26 31.04 14.43
CA SER A 88 0.74 31.49 13.14
C SER A 88 1.27 30.63 12.00
N LEU A 89 0.38 30.13 11.15
CA LEU A 89 0.77 29.43 9.91
C LEU A 89 1.54 30.36 8.94
N TYR A 90 1.34 31.67 9.04
CA TYR A 90 1.99 32.69 8.20
C TYR A 90 3.35 33.13 8.75
N ASN A 91 3.62 32.86 10.02
CA ASN A 91 4.90 33.15 10.67
C ASN A 91 5.22 32.04 11.67
N PRO A 92 5.67 30.86 11.19
CA PRO A 92 6.03 29.75 12.07
C PRO A 92 7.24 30.11 12.91
N PRO A 93 7.32 29.68 14.18
CA PRO A 93 8.48 29.94 15.02
C PRO A 93 9.71 29.23 14.43
N PRO A 94 10.90 29.83 14.59
CA PRO A 94 12.12 29.14 14.26
C PRO A 94 12.24 27.88 15.14
N PHE A 95 12.80 26.84 14.55
CA PHE A 95 12.92 25.48 15.03
C PHE A 95 12.96 25.30 16.56
N PHE A 96 12.18 24.38 17.05
CA PHE A 96 12.02 23.80 18.40
C PHE A 96 12.80 24.42 19.55
N PRO A 97 12.14 24.92 20.59
CA PRO A 97 12.81 25.44 21.78
C PRO A 97 13.63 24.33 22.47
N ALA A 98 14.88 24.68 22.83
CA ALA A 98 15.71 23.83 23.66
C ALA A 98 15.13 23.67 25.07
N GLY A 99 15.36 22.53 25.73
CA GLY A 99 14.96 22.28 27.12
C GLY A 99 13.60 21.60 27.27
N ARG A 100 13.42 20.44 26.67
CA ARG A 100 12.19 19.63 26.78
C ARG A 100 12.34 18.57 27.84
N ASP A 101 11.31 18.45 28.68
CA ASP A 101 11.16 17.34 29.59
C ASP A 101 10.44 16.18 28.86
N TYR A 102 11.15 15.09 28.72
CA TYR A 102 10.64 13.83 28.09
C TYR A 102 10.24 12.80 29.15
N SER A 103 10.15 13.21 30.44
CA SER A 103 9.91 12.31 31.57
C SER A 103 8.50 11.71 31.65
N GLY A 104 7.61 12.02 30.72
CA GLY A 104 6.24 11.50 30.66
C GLY A 104 6.00 10.35 29.70
N ALA A 105 7.05 9.72 29.19
CA ALA A 105 6.93 8.59 28.29
C ALA A 105 6.43 7.33 29.01
N ASN A 106 5.39 6.70 28.51
CA ASN A 106 4.93 5.40 29.03
C ASN A 106 5.63 4.29 28.26
N ALA A 107 6.32 3.42 28.96
CA ALA A 107 6.86 2.20 28.37
C ALA A 107 5.73 1.33 27.81
N THR A 108 5.85 0.92 26.57
CA THR A 108 4.91 -0.01 25.94
C THR A 108 5.69 -1.21 25.40
N ASP A 109 5.58 -2.32 26.09
CA ASP A 109 6.11 -3.57 25.60
C ASP A 109 5.02 -4.31 24.83
N THR A 110 5.27 -4.62 23.57
CA THR A 110 4.37 -5.44 22.78
C THR A 110 5.10 -6.65 22.23
N VAL A 111 4.51 -7.81 22.36
CA VAL A 111 5.01 -9.06 21.74
C VAL A 111 3.90 -9.67 20.94
N VAL A 112 4.14 -9.87 19.65
CA VAL A 112 3.22 -10.58 18.77
C VAL A 112 3.95 -11.77 18.17
N GLN A 113 3.35 -12.95 18.26
CA GLN A 113 3.94 -14.17 17.72
C GLN A 113 2.93 -14.87 16.81
N ARG A 114 3.45 -15.51 15.79
CA ARG A 114 2.65 -16.29 14.85
C ARG A 114 3.39 -17.56 14.45
N ALA A 115 2.75 -18.71 14.62
CA ALA A 115 3.17 -19.99 14.08
C ALA A 115 2.25 -20.36 12.92
N GLY A 116 2.80 -20.76 11.79
CA GLY A 116 2.01 -21.07 10.60
C GLY A 116 2.47 -22.31 9.88
N PHE A 117 1.56 -22.98 9.20
CA PHE A 117 1.87 -24.00 8.22
C PHE A 117 1.18 -23.71 6.89
N LEU A 118 1.77 -24.18 5.82
CA LEU A 118 1.28 -24.04 4.44
C LEU A 118 1.31 -25.42 3.77
N LEU A 119 0.21 -25.76 3.13
CA LEU A 119 0.12 -26.87 2.18
C LEU A 119 -0.44 -26.33 0.88
N GLN A 120 0.20 -26.65 -0.24
CA GLN A 120 -0.25 -26.25 -1.56
C GLN A 120 0.15 -27.29 -2.59
N ASP A 121 -0.69 -27.51 -3.58
CA ASP A 121 -0.35 -28.29 -4.77
C ASP A 121 -0.77 -27.54 -6.03
N VAL A 122 0.09 -27.55 -7.04
CA VAL A 122 -0.23 -27.12 -8.39
C VAL A 122 -0.26 -28.34 -9.28
N LEU A 123 -1.47 -28.71 -9.72
CA LEU A 123 -1.72 -29.84 -10.59
C LEU A 123 -1.73 -29.40 -12.05
N SER A 124 -0.94 -30.05 -12.88
CA SER A 124 -0.87 -29.79 -14.31
C SER A 124 -1.35 -30.99 -15.09
N TYR A 125 -2.41 -30.82 -15.91
CA TYR A 125 -2.95 -31.83 -16.79
C TYR A 125 -3.26 -31.25 -18.17
N GLY A 126 -2.49 -31.63 -19.16
CA GLY A 126 -2.58 -31.06 -20.49
C GLY A 126 -2.43 -29.55 -20.46
N GLN A 127 -3.47 -28.84 -20.94
CA GLN A 127 -3.51 -27.37 -20.96
C GLN A 127 -4.12 -26.76 -19.70
N TRP A 128 -4.47 -27.56 -18.69
CA TRP A 128 -5.05 -27.11 -17.45
C TRP A 128 -4.01 -27.04 -16.34
N ARG A 129 -4.16 -26.03 -15.49
CA ARG A 129 -3.45 -25.87 -14.22
C ARG A 129 -4.46 -25.62 -13.12
N PHE A 130 -4.38 -26.37 -12.04
CA PHE A 130 -5.20 -26.22 -10.84
C PHE A 130 -4.29 -25.94 -9.67
N LEU A 131 -4.62 -24.95 -8.89
CA LEU A 131 -3.96 -24.66 -7.63
C LEU A 131 -4.95 -24.92 -6.50
N ALA A 132 -4.55 -25.69 -5.51
CA ALA A 132 -5.24 -25.82 -4.24
C ALA A 132 -4.23 -25.63 -3.12
N GLY A 133 -4.56 -24.81 -2.14
CA GLY A 133 -3.69 -24.56 -1.02
C GLY A 133 -4.44 -24.10 0.21
N VAL A 134 -3.84 -24.32 1.36
CA VAL A 134 -4.34 -23.84 2.64
C VAL A 134 -3.18 -23.44 3.53
N ARG A 135 -3.34 -22.30 4.20
CA ARG A 135 -2.46 -21.85 5.27
C ARG A 135 -3.25 -21.81 6.57
N GLY A 136 -2.67 -22.34 7.63
CA GLY A 136 -3.17 -22.20 9.00
C GLY A 136 -2.19 -21.37 9.81
N ASP A 137 -2.66 -20.34 10.51
CA ASP A 137 -1.86 -19.49 11.35
C ASP A 137 -2.43 -19.43 12.78
N ALA A 138 -1.59 -19.75 13.75
CA ALA A 138 -1.84 -19.55 15.17
C ALA A 138 -1.19 -18.23 15.59
N HIS A 139 -1.97 -17.32 16.15
CA HIS A 139 -1.52 -16.01 16.62
C HIS A 139 -1.58 -15.95 18.13
N PHE A 140 -0.59 -15.34 18.75
CA PHE A 140 -0.48 -15.19 20.20
C PHE A 140 -0.20 -13.72 20.51
N SER A 141 -0.92 -13.17 21.51
CA SER A 141 -0.68 -11.84 22.04
C SER A 141 -0.02 -11.86 23.42
N LEU A 142 0.39 -10.70 23.92
CA LEU A 142 0.96 -10.54 25.27
C LEU A 142 0.05 -11.01 26.38
N ASP A 143 -1.26 -10.79 26.23
CA ASP A 143 -2.26 -11.16 27.23
C ASP A 143 -2.62 -12.65 27.21
N ASN A 144 -1.76 -13.49 26.59
CA ASN A 144 -2.00 -14.93 26.36
C ASN A 144 -3.28 -15.22 25.56
N ASN A 145 -3.78 -14.24 24.82
CA ASN A 145 -4.86 -14.49 23.90
C ASN A 145 -4.37 -15.29 22.69
N TYR A 146 -5.21 -16.17 22.23
CA TYR A 146 -4.91 -17.05 21.12
C TYR A 146 -6.00 -16.94 20.06
N ALA A 147 -5.60 -16.87 18.80
CA ALA A 147 -6.53 -16.97 17.68
C ALA A 147 -5.92 -17.83 16.58
N PHE A 148 -6.76 -18.64 15.95
CA PHE A 148 -6.36 -19.48 14.83
C PHE A 148 -7.14 -19.07 13.58
N ALA A 149 -6.42 -18.92 12.46
CA ALA A 149 -6.99 -18.45 11.21
C ALA A 149 -6.64 -19.41 10.06
N TRP A 150 -7.64 -19.72 9.23
CA TRP A 150 -7.48 -20.49 8.01
C TRP A 150 -7.54 -19.58 6.78
N SER A 151 -6.60 -19.78 5.87
CA SER A 151 -6.48 -19.02 4.62
C SER A 151 -6.40 -19.97 3.42
N PRO A 152 -7.53 -20.53 2.97
CA PRO A 152 -7.60 -21.38 1.79
C PRO A 152 -7.44 -20.53 0.51
N ARG A 153 -6.89 -21.18 -0.56
CA ARG A 153 -6.82 -20.60 -1.89
C ARG A 153 -7.01 -21.65 -2.96
N PHE A 154 -7.68 -21.26 -4.04
CA PHE A 154 -7.95 -22.09 -5.20
C PHE A 154 -7.71 -21.29 -6.46
N GLY A 155 -7.21 -21.95 -7.50
CA GLY A 155 -7.00 -21.34 -8.79
C GLY A 155 -7.18 -22.35 -9.91
N ILE A 156 -7.65 -21.87 -11.05
CA ILE A 156 -7.72 -22.64 -12.28
C ILE A 156 -7.20 -21.77 -13.42
N THR A 157 -6.38 -22.37 -14.27
CA THR A 157 -5.90 -21.73 -15.50
C THR A 157 -6.05 -22.69 -16.66
N ARG A 158 -6.61 -22.22 -17.75
CA ARG A 158 -6.67 -22.91 -19.03
C ARG A 158 -5.76 -22.22 -20.03
N MET A 159 -4.81 -22.94 -20.57
CA MET A 159 -3.96 -22.49 -21.68
C MET A 159 -4.62 -22.79 -23.01
N PHE A 160 -4.55 -21.85 -23.95
CA PHE A 160 -4.94 -21.99 -25.35
C PHE A 160 -3.70 -21.77 -26.21
N GLY A 161 -3.03 -22.86 -26.53
CA GLY A 161 -1.68 -22.81 -27.06
C GLY A 161 -0.70 -22.23 -26.02
N GLU A 162 0.34 -21.54 -26.51
CA GLU A 162 1.40 -20.95 -25.67
C GLU A 162 1.14 -19.48 -25.35
N ARG A 163 0.15 -18.85 -26.00
CA ARG A 163 -0.01 -17.39 -26.03
C ARG A 163 -1.22 -16.86 -25.29
N VAL A 164 -2.20 -17.71 -24.98
CA VAL A 164 -3.42 -17.26 -24.31
C VAL A 164 -3.69 -18.12 -23.10
N ALA A 165 -3.98 -17.47 -21.98
CA ALA A 165 -4.43 -18.10 -20.74
C ALA A 165 -5.69 -17.43 -20.22
N LEU A 166 -6.70 -18.24 -19.87
CA LEU A 166 -7.82 -17.81 -19.04
C LEU A 166 -7.59 -18.30 -17.63
N PHE A 167 -7.88 -17.48 -16.65
CA PHE A 167 -7.71 -17.85 -15.26
C PHE A 167 -8.85 -17.36 -14.37
N ALA A 168 -9.09 -18.11 -13.31
CA ALA A 168 -9.91 -17.68 -12.17
C ALA A 168 -9.25 -18.13 -10.88
N ASN A 169 -9.35 -17.32 -9.84
CA ASN A 169 -8.86 -17.66 -8.52
C ASN A 169 -9.82 -17.17 -7.43
N ALA A 170 -9.77 -17.84 -6.29
CA ALA A 170 -10.44 -17.46 -5.06
C ALA A 170 -9.50 -17.70 -3.89
N ALA A 171 -9.41 -16.73 -3.00
CA ALA A 171 -8.55 -16.82 -1.83
C ALA A 171 -9.22 -16.18 -0.61
N ARG A 172 -8.90 -16.70 0.56
CA ARG A 172 -9.20 -16.08 1.84
C ARG A 172 -7.92 -15.77 2.58
N THR A 173 -7.86 -14.59 3.18
CA THR A 173 -6.85 -14.21 4.17
C THR A 173 -7.55 -13.84 5.46
N SER A 174 -7.01 -14.29 6.58
CA SER A 174 -7.57 -13.99 7.91
C SER A 174 -6.43 -13.59 8.85
N ALA A 175 -6.73 -12.67 9.75
CA ALA A 175 -5.85 -12.31 10.85
C ALA A 175 -6.69 -11.86 12.06
N PRO A 176 -6.22 -12.06 13.30
CA PRO A 176 -6.96 -11.66 14.49
C PRO A 176 -7.05 -10.14 14.62
N ASN A 177 -8.05 -9.70 15.37
CA ASN A 177 -8.26 -8.31 15.76
C ASN A 177 -7.51 -7.94 17.07
N PHE A 178 -6.34 -8.52 17.31
CA PHE A 178 -5.54 -8.20 18.49
C PHE A 178 -5.15 -6.72 18.54
N GLY A 179 -5.06 -6.16 19.76
CA GLY A 179 -4.80 -4.74 20.00
C GLY A 179 -6.05 -3.86 19.96
N TYR A 180 -7.23 -4.41 19.61
CA TYR A 180 -8.50 -3.72 19.75
C TYR A 180 -9.28 -4.25 20.95
N LEU A 181 -9.83 -3.33 21.75
CA LEU A 181 -10.56 -3.70 22.98
C LEU A 181 -12.06 -3.56 22.77
N ASP A 182 -12.84 -4.51 23.31
CA ASP A 182 -14.30 -4.45 23.33
C ASP A 182 -14.81 -3.38 24.33
N GLU A 183 -16.12 -3.25 24.48
CA GLU A 183 -16.76 -2.32 25.42
C GLU A 183 -16.33 -2.53 26.88
N ASN A 184 -15.97 -3.76 27.26
CA ASN A 184 -15.54 -4.15 28.60
C ASN A 184 -14.02 -4.01 28.81
N GLY A 185 -13.27 -3.58 27.78
CA GLY A 185 -11.81 -3.48 27.84
C GLY A 185 -11.07 -4.79 27.59
N LYS A 186 -11.75 -5.83 27.14
CA LYS A 186 -11.15 -7.10 26.76
C LYS A 186 -10.70 -7.06 25.29
N GLU A 187 -9.56 -7.64 25.00
CA GLU A 187 -9.05 -7.74 23.62
C GLU A 187 -9.98 -8.56 22.73
N LEU A 188 -10.21 -8.06 21.51
CA LEU A 188 -10.95 -8.80 20.48
C LEU A 188 -10.14 -10.01 20.01
N THR A 189 -10.71 -11.21 20.11
CA THR A 189 -10.05 -12.46 19.71
C THR A 189 -10.57 -13.03 18.40
N ASP A 190 -11.65 -12.49 17.87
CA ASP A 190 -12.14 -12.85 16.54
C ASP A 190 -11.23 -12.31 15.44
N SER A 191 -11.33 -12.90 14.27
CA SER A 191 -10.47 -12.55 13.14
C SER A 191 -11.25 -11.78 12.08
N TRP A 192 -10.69 -10.69 11.59
CA TRP A 192 -11.12 -10.17 10.32
C TRP A 192 -10.70 -11.12 9.19
N ARG A 193 -11.45 -11.12 8.14
CA ARG A 193 -11.17 -11.94 6.96
C ARG A 193 -11.41 -11.15 5.68
N THR A 194 -10.57 -11.43 4.69
CA THR A 194 -10.71 -10.91 3.34
C THR A 194 -10.92 -12.07 2.40
N ASP A 195 -12.06 -12.10 1.73
CA ASP A 195 -12.39 -13.02 0.65
C ASP A 195 -12.17 -12.30 -0.68
N GLN A 196 -11.38 -12.89 -1.57
CA GLN A 196 -11.07 -12.35 -2.89
C GLN A 196 -11.47 -13.35 -3.97
N MET A 197 -12.09 -12.85 -5.03
CA MET A 197 -12.29 -13.55 -6.29
C MET A 197 -11.69 -12.72 -7.41
N GLU A 198 -11.08 -13.39 -8.36
CA GLU A 198 -10.54 -12.77 -9.57
C GLU A 198 -10.73 -13.72 -10.75
N PHE A 199 -11.08 -13.17 -11.90
CA PHE A 199 -11.03 -13.89 -13.16
C PHE A 199 -10.53 -12.96 -14.28
N GLY A 200 -9.84 -13.54 -15.24
CA GLY A 200 -9.25 -12.74 -16.27
C GLY A 200 -8.60 -13.58 -17.35
N PHE A 201 -7.91 -12.87 -18.22
CA PHE A 201 -7.10 -13.50 -19.24
C PHE A 201 -5.75 -12.82 -19.38
N ARG A 202 -4.81 -13.57 -19.90
CA ARG A 202 -3.49 -13.10 -20.31
C ARG A 202 -3.23 -13.54 -21.74
N VAL A 203 -2.68 -12.64 -22.52
CA VAL A 203 -2.31 -12.93 -23.91
C VAL A 203 -0.92 -12.37 -24.22
N SER A 204 -0.16 -13.14 -25.00
CA SER A 204 1.13 -12.73 -25.58
C SER A 204 0.94 -12.64 -27.09
N PRO A 205 0.48 -11.47 -27.61
CA PRO A 205 0.14 -11.34 -29.03
C PRO A 205 1.36 -11.51 -29.94
N VAL A 206 2.51 -11.08 -29.44
CA VAL A 206 3.83 -11.29 -30.05
C VAL A 206 4.82 -11.67 -28.95
N ASP A 207 5.97 -12.24 -29.32
CA ASP A 207 7.00 -12.59 -28.36
C ASP A 207 7.41 -11.34 -27.56
N LYS A 208 7.70 -11.54 -26.27
CA LYS A 208 8.11 -10.47 -25.34
C LYS A 208 7.03 -9.40 -25.04
N VAL A 209 5.79 -9.56 -25.46
CA VAL A 209 4.68 -8.68 -25.10
C VAL A 209 3.63 -9.45 -24.32
N TRP A 210 3.23 -8.90 -23.17
CA TRP A 210 2.21 -9.47 -22.30
C TRP A 210 1.11 -8.44 -22.06
N PHE A 211 -0.11 -8.82 -22.38
CA PHE A 211 -1.31 -8.08 -22.01
C PHE A 211 -2.13 -8.93 -21.06
N SER A 212 -2.65 -8.35 -20.00
CA SER A 212 -3.62 -9.00 -19.12
C SER A 212 -4.78 -8.07 -18.80
N ALA A 213 -5.94 -8.66 -18.64
CA ALA A 213 -7.12 -8.01 -18.10
C ALA A 213 -7.77 -8.93 -17.07
N SER A 214 -8.14 -8.38 -15.92
CA SER A 214 -8.87 -9.12 -14.89
C SER A 214 -9.93 -8.25 -14.24
N TRP A 215 -10.98 -8.92 -13.78
CA TRP A 215 -11.95 -8.38 -12.85
C TRP A 215 -11.71 -8.99 -11.48
N PHE A 216 -11.84 -8.20 -10.43
CA PHE A 216 -11.69 -8.64 -9.06
C PHE A 216 -12.86 -8.18 -8.18
N ASP A 217 -13.13 -8.96 -7.14
CA ASP A 217 -14.04 -8.65 -6.05
C ASP A 217 -13.40 -9.04 -4.72
N ILE A 218 -13.24 -8.08 -3.84
CA ILE A 218 -12.59 -8.23 -2.53
C ILE A 218 -13.59 -7.81 -1.47
N ILE A 219 -13.91 -8.71 -0.55
CA ILE A 219 -14.80 -8.45 0.57
C ILE A 219 -14.04 -8.66 1.87
N GLN A 220 -13.95 -7.61 2.67
CA GLN A 220 -13.37 -7.67 4.01
C GLN A 220 -14.48 -7.58 5.05
N ASN A 221 -14.53 -8.55 5.96
CA ASN A 221 -15.52 -8.66 7.04
C ASN A 221 -14.83 -8.69 8.40
N ASN A 222 -15.61 -8.45 9.46
CA ASN A 222 -15.19 -8.47 10.85
C ASN A 222 -14.06 -7.50 11.15
N THR A 223 -14.01 -6.34 10.44
CA THR A 223 -13.04 -5.31 10.78
C THR A 223 -13.48 -4.56 12.03
N PRO A 224 -12.53 -4.11 12.88
CA PRO A 224 -12.87 -3.33 14.06
C PRO A 224 -13.58 -2.03 13.68
N VAL A 225 -14.68 -1.74 14.34
CA VAL A 225 -15.48 -0.52 14.22
C VAL A 225 -15.54 0.12 15.60
N ALA A 226 -15.21 1.41 15.67
CA ALA A 226 -15.25 2.15 16.93
C ALA A 226 -16.67 2.21 17.50
N ILE A 227 -16.80 2.06 18.81
CA ILE A 227 -18.08 2.18 19.52
C ILE A 227 -18.31 3.65 19.86
N ASP A 228 -19.44 4.20 19.42
CA ASP A 228 -19.81 5.58 19.71
C ASP A 228 -19.90 5.83 21.23
N GLY A 229 -19.35 6.97 21.67
CA GLY A 229 -19.32 7.34 23.08
C GLY A 229 -18.19 6.72 23.91
N TYR A 230 -17.39 5.85 23.33
CA TYR A 230 -16.23 5.26 23.98
C TYR A 230 -14.92 5.68 23.31
N THR A 231 -13.86 5.79 24.13
CA THR A 231 -12.51 6.00 23.61
C THR A 231 -11.79 4.65 23.52
N ASN A 232 -11.26 4.33 22.33
CA ASN A 232 -10.50 3.09 22.08
C ASN A 232 -11.28 1.80 22.41
N ARG A 233 -12.59 1.77 22.09
CA ARG A 233 -13.43 0.57 22.18
C ARG A 233 -14.01 0.24 20.81
N TYR A 234 -14.10 -1.05 20.51
CA TYR A 234 -14.41 -1.54 19.17
C TYR A 234 -15.30 -2.79 19.25
N TYR A 235 -16.08 -3.01 18.20
CA TYR A 235 -16.71 -4.28 17.90
C TYR A 235 -16.32 -4.75 16.50
N SER A 236 -16.37 -6.07 16.25
CA SER A 236 -15.92 -6.67 15.01
C SER A 236 -17.08 -6.94 14.06
N ASP A 237 -17.62 -5.92 13.42
CA ASP A 237 -18.73 -6.03 12.47
C ASP A 237 -18.54 -5.19 11.20
N GLY A 238 -17.39 -4.57 11.05
CA GLY A 238 -17.09 -3.78 9.86
C GLY A 238 -17.03 -4.64 8.61
N SER A 239 -17.73 -4.21 7.55
CA SER A 239 -17.71 -4.88 6.25
C SER A 239 -17.45 -3.89 5.13
N LYS A 240 -16.46 -4.21 4.29
CA LYS A 240 -16.00 -3.38 3.17
C LYS A 240 -15.93 -4.23 1.91
N ARG A 241 -16.20 -3.62 0.75
CA ARG A 241 -16.02 -4.26 -0.55
C ARG A 241 -15.24 -3.35 -1.49
N ALA A 242 -14.30 -3.95 -2.22
CA ALA A 242 -13.63 -3.35 -3.36
C ALA A 242 -13.84 -4.25 -4.58
N GLU A 243 -14.37 -3.71 -5.65
CA GLU A 243 -14.56 -4.41 -6.91
C GLU A 243 -14.01 -3.57 -8.06
N GLY A 244 -13.49 -4.20 -9.10
CA GLY A 244 -12.91 -3.43 -10.18
C GLY A 244 -12.34 -4.25 -11.33
N VAL A 245 -11.62 -3.53 -12.18
CA VAL A 245 -10.95 -4.08 -13.36
C VAL A 245 -9.51 -3.62 -13.37
N GLU A 246 -8.60 -4.52 -13.69
CA GLU A 246 -7.18 -4.22 -13.92
C GLU A 246 -6.79 -4.56 -15.35
N LEU A 247 -6.05 -3.66 -15.99
CA LEU A 247 -5.44 -3.88 -17.30
C LEU A 247 -3.96 -3.65 -17.18
N SER A 248 -3.15 -4.53 -17.76
CA SER A 248 -1.71 -4.31 -17.86
C SER A 248 -1.18 -4.71 -19.23
N LEU A 249 -0.25 -3.93 -19.75
CA LEU A 249 0.54 -4.23 -20.93
C LEU A 249 2.01 -4.02 -20.58
N ASN A 250 2.84 -4.98 -20.90
CA ASN A 250 4.28 -4.87 -20.69
C ASN A 250 5.02 -5.61 -21.81
N GLY A 251 6.01 -4.98 -22.39
CA GLY A 251 6.92 -5.65 -23.31
C GLY A 251 7.48 -4.80 -24.44
N GLU A 252 8.23 -5.47 -25.28
CA GLU A 252 8.84 -4.91 -26.50
C GLU A 252 7.86 -5.05 -27.66
N ILE A 253 7.12 -3.96 -27.97
CA ILE A 253 6.13 -3.92 -29.06
C ILE A 253 6.83 -4.10 -30.41
N THR A 254 8.00 -3.48 -30.55
CA THR A 254 8.93 -3.68 -31.65
C THR A 254 10.35 -3.74 -31.09
N LYS A 255 11.35 -4.07 -31.94
CA LYS A 255 12.77 -4.06 -31.51
C LYS A 255 13.22 -2.71 -30.90
N ASN A 256 12.51 -1.64 -31.23
CA ASN A 256 12.87 -0.26 -30.84
C ASN A 256 11.89 0.32 -29.82
N TRP A 257 10.71 -0.22 -29.68
CA TRP A 257 9.65 0.36 -28.86
C TRP A 257 9.21 -0.62 -27.78
N SER A 258 9.34 -0.19 -26.53
CA SER A 258 8.83 -0.90 -25.36
C SER A 258 7.75 -0.07 -24.69
N SER A 259 6.71 -0.76 -24.20
CA SER A 259 5.58 -0.15 -23.52
C SER A 259 5.32 -0.83 -22.19
N TYR A 260 5.01 -0.02 -21.19
CA TYR A 260 4.41 -0.44 -19.94
C TYR A 260 3.15 0.37 -19.70
N LEU A 261 2.04 -0.29 -19.46
CA LEU A 261 0.76 0.31 -19.10
C LEU A 261 0.17 -0.45 -17.91
N SER A 262 -0.32 0.29 -16.94
CA SER A 262 -1.13 -0.22 -15.85
C SER A 262 -2.34 0.69 -15.67
N TYR A 263 -3.52 0.13 -15.72
CA TYR A 263 -4.77 0.82 -15.46
C TYR A 263 -5.59 0.02 -14.47
N THR A 264 -6.15 0.72 -13.48
CA THR A 264 -7.06 0.13 -12.49
C THR A 264 -8.30 1.00 -12.37
N TYR A 265 -9.46 0.38 -12.49
CA TYR A 265 -10.73 0.93 -12.03
C TYR A 265 -11.13 0.21 -10.75
N THR A 266 -11.40 0.96 -9.69
CA THR A 266 -11.79 0.42 -8.39
C THR A 266 -13.01 1.15 -7.84
N ARG A 267 -14.03 0.39 -7.50
CA ARG A 267 -15.19 0.88 -6.74
C ARG A 267 -15.16 0.29 -5.35
N THR A 268 -15.21 1.16 -4.35
CA THR A 268 -15.19 0.75 -2.94
C THR A 268 -16.44 1.19 -2.22
N LYS A 269 -16.92 0.38 -1.29
CA LYS A 269 -18.06 0.73 -0.44
C LYS A 269 -17.99 0.05 0.93
N ASN A 270 -18.51 0.75 1.92
CA ASN A 270 -18.94 0.13 3.16
C ASN A 270 -20.21 -0.67 2.86
N ARG A 271 -20.23 -1.96 3.17
CA ARG A 271 -21.38 -2.84 2.86
C ARG A 271 -22.56 -2.61 3.80
N THR A 272 -22.30 -2.13 5.01
CA THR A 272 -23.34 -1.83 6.01
C THR A 272 -24.08 -0.54 5.68
N THR A 273 -23.33 0.54 5.35
CA THR A 273 -23.92 1.87 5.08
C THR A 273 -24.16 2.15 3.60
N GLY A 274 -23.56 1.36 2.70
CA GLY A 274 -23.60 1.59 1.25
C GLY A 274 -22.74 2.75 0.76
N GLU A 275 -22.06 3.47 1.66
CA GLU A 275 -21.25 4.63 1.34
C GLU A 275 -19.95 4.26 0.64
N VAL A 276 -19.49 5.14 -0.25
CA VAL A 276 -18.16 4.98 -0.90
C VAL A 276 -17.07 5.11 0.16
N TYR A 277 -16.12 4.18 0.12
CA TYR A 277 -14.98 4.22 1.04
C TYR A 277 -14.02 5.34 0.60
N PRO A 278 -13.64 6.23 1.52
CA PRO A 278 -12.79 7.37 1.19
C PRO A 278 -11.35 6.96 0.87
N THR A 279 -10.58 7.91 0.35
CA THR A 279 -9.13 7.83 0.07
C THR A 279 -8.71 6.93 -1.10
N ILE A 280 -9.67 6.38 -1.85
CA ILE A 280 -9.39 5.55 -3.02
C ILE A 280 -9.96 6.22 -4.26
N ALA A 281 -9.09 6.57 -5.19
CA ALA A 281 -9.50 7.11 -6.49
C ALA A 281 -10.11 6.01 -7.36
N PRO A 282 -11.24 6.27 -8.04
CA PRO A 282 -11.88 5.28 -8.91
C PRO A 282 -10.99 4.82 -10.06
N ASN A 283 -10.31 5.73 -10.73
CA ASN A 283 -9.42 5.42 -11.84
C ASN A 283 -7.98 5.84 -11.54
N ALA A 284 -7.05 4.97 -11.87
CA ALA A 284 -5.63 5.24 -11.86
C ALA A 284 -4.98 4.64 -13.11
N LEU A 285 -4.14 5.42 -13.78
CA LEU A 285 -3.41 5.00 -14.98
C LEU A 285 -1.94 5.38 -14.83
N ALA A 286 -1.06 4.45 -15.19
CA ALA A 286 0.36 4.68 -15.39
C ALA A 286 0.76 4.13 -16.77
N LEU A 287 1.41 4.96 -17.55
CA LEU A 287 1.92 4.62 -18.88
C LEU A 287 3.38 5.02 -18.96
N TRP A 288 4.24 4.12 -19.41
CA TRP A 288 5.63 4.37 -19.69
C TRP A 288 6.00 3.84 -21.06
N GLN A 289 6.53 4.70 -21.92
CA GLN A 289 6.95 4.36 -23.28
C GLN A 289 8.45 4.56 -23.39
N LYS A 290 9.15 3.63 -24.02
CA LYS A 290 10.56 3.77 -24.38
C LYS A 290 10.73 3.54 -25.87
N TYR A 291 11.48 4.42 -26.50
CA TYR A 291 11.84 4.29 -27.91
C TYR A 291 13.36 4.42 -28.08
N ARG A 292 13.96 3.39 -28.69
CA ARG A 292 15.37 3.39 -29.05
C ARG A 292 15.55 3.91 -30.47
N ILE A 293 16.41 4.85 -30.64
CA ILE A 293 16.77 5.40 -31.97
C ILE A 293 17.82 4.47 -32.60
N ASP A 294 17.53 3.98 -33.79
CA ASP A 294 18.46 3.20 -34.60
C ASP A 294 19.06 4.08 -35.71
N GLY A 295 20.37 4.24 -35.71
CA GLY A 295 21.13 4.94 -36.75
C GLY A 295 21.32 6.43 -36.54
N GLY A 296 22.21 7.01 -37.35
CA GLY A 296 22.59 8.43 -37.26
C GLY A 296 23.40 8.79 -36.03
N LEU A 297 23.47 10.08 -35.73
CA LEU A 297 24.25 10.62 -34.61
C LEU A 297 23.67 10.22 -33.23
N LEU A 298 22.40 9.86 -33.18
CA LEU A 298 21.69 9.46 -31.94
C LEU A 298 21.52 7.94 -31.83
N ASN A 299 22.26 7.17 -32.59
CA ASN A 299 22.16 5.73 -32.58
C ASN A 299 22.31 5.15 -31.16
N GLY A 300 21.36 4.30 -30.75
CA GLY A 300 21.35 3.70 -29.41
C GLY A 300 20.72 4.57 -28.33
N THR A 301 20.43 5.84 -28.60
CA THR A 301 19.75 6.73 -27.65
C THR A 301 18.35 6.20 -27.38
N VAL A 302 17.95 6.17 -26.10
CA VAL A 302 16.61 5.74 -25.65
C VAL A 302 15.86 6.96 -25.12
N LEU A 303 14.72 7.24 -25.72
CA LEU A 303 13.76 8.25 -25.24
C LEU A 303 12.71 7.55 -24.38
N GLY A 304 12.41 8.11 -23.20
CA GLY A 304 11.37 7.63 -22.31
C GLY A 304 10.31 8.70 -22.05
N LEU A 305 9.03 8.32 -22.17
CA LEU A 305 7.89 9.19 -21.85
C LEU A 305 7.01 8.49 -20.81
N GLY A 306 6.83 9.14 -19.67
CA GLY A 306 5.94 8.71 -18.59
C GLY A 306 4.68 9.55 -18.53
N TYR A 307 3.56 8.91 -18.28
CA TYR A 307 2.28 9.56 -17.96
C TYR A 307 1.62 8.87 -16.79
N ARG A 308 1.21 9.63 -15.79
CA ARG A 308 0.47 9.12 -14.63
C ARG A 308 -0.73 10.01 -14.38
N CYS A 309 -1.90 9.42 -14.23
CA CYS A 309 -3.08 10.14 -13.79
C CYS A 309 -3.86 9.37 -12.75
N LYS A 310 -4.61 10.12 -11.97
CA LYS A 310 -5.46 9.61 -10.91
C LYS A 310 -6.70 10.48 -10.81
N ASP A 311 -7.88 9.87 -10.66
CA ASP A 311 -9.13 10.58 -10.47
C ASP A 311 -9.20 11.31 -9.13
N SER A 312 -10.15 12.20 -9.03
CA SER A 312 -10.55 12.80 -7.76
C SER A 312 -11.19 11.76 -6.84
N TYR A 313 -11.01 11.95 -5.54
CA TYR A 313 -11.58 11.07 -4.52
C TYR A 313 -11.85 11.83 -3.22
N TYR A 314 -12.71 11.26 -2.38
CA TYR A 314 -13.03 11.86 -1.09
C TYR A 314 -11.97 11.55 -0.05
N ALA A 315 -11.70 12.55 0.81
CA ALA A 315 -10.92 12.38 2.01
C ALA A 315 -11.81 12.60 3.24
N THR A 316 -11.59 11.80 4.28
CA THR A 316 -12.29 11.94 5.56
C THR A 316 -11.29 12.22 6.67
N PHE A 317 -11.76 12.78 7.76
CA PHE A 317 -10.98 12.93 8.98
C PHE A 317 -11.28 11.78 9.93
N ARG A 318 -10.30 10.87 10.18
CA ARG A 318 -10.43 9.71 11.06
C ARG A 318 -11.72 8.90 10.88
N GLY A 319 -12.19 8.75 9.63
CA GLY A 319 -13.42 8.03 9.33
C GLY A 319 -14.71 8.85 9.43
N ALA A 320 -14.68 10.08 9.99
CA ALA A 320 -15.80 11.00 9.97
C ALA A 320 -15.81 11.81 8.67
N LYS A 321 -16.96 12.03 8.07
CA LYS A 321 -17.11 13.02 6.98
C LYS A 321 -16.78 14.39 7.55
N ILE A 322 -15.74 15.03 7.04
CA ILE A 322 -15.59 16.48 7.27
C ILE A 322 -16.61 17.14 6.37
N ALA A 323 -17.41 18.02 6.98
CA ALA A 323 -18.47 18.78 6.34
C ALA A 323 -18.44 18.76 4.82
N ASP A 324 -19.44 18.16 4.23
CA ASP A 324 -19.71 18.01 2.80
C ASP A 324 -18.52 18.27 1.87
N ASN A 325 -17.78 17.18 1.53
CA ASN A 325 -16.98 17.09 0.33
C ASN A 325 -15.57 17.70 0.34
N TYR A 326 -14.69 17.28 1.26
CA TYR A 326 -13.28 17.48 0.98
C TYR A 326 -12.84 16.49 -0.12
N THR A 327 -12.83 16.99 -1.35
CA THR A 327 -12.42 16.23 -2.52
C THR A 327 -10.96 16.51 -2.84
N ILE A 328 -10.15 15.47 -2.90
CA ILE A 328 -8.80 15.56 -3.45
C ILE A 328 -8.93 15.62 -4.97
N PRO A 329 -8.43 16.70 -5.61
CA PRO A 329 -8.53 16.85 -7.06
C PRO A 329 -7.80 15.76 -7.84
N SER A 330 -8.30 15.45 -9.03
CA SER A 330 -7.58 14.62 -10.00
C SER A 330 -6.28 15.27 -10.45
N TYR A 331 -5.34 14.45 -10.89
CA TYR A 331 -4.10 14.97 -11.46
C TYR A 331 -3.64 14.15 -12.67
N SER A 332 -2.83 14.81 -13.49
CA SER A 332 -2.06 14.20 -14.58
C SER A 332 -0.65 14.75 -14.54
N VAL A 333 0.33 13.86 -14.60
CA VAL A 333 1.76 14.20 -14.53
C VAL A 333 2.49 13.52 -15.67
N PHE A 334 3.42 14.24 -16.30
CA PHE A 334 4.26 13.75 -17.37
C PHE A 334 5.72 13.78 -16.95
N ASP A 335 6.45 12.73 -17.32
CA ASP A 335 7.87 12.55 -17.07
C ASP A 335 8.58 12.30 -18.42
N PHE A 336 9.81 12.76 -18.56
CA PHE A 336 10.62 12.52 -19.76
C PHE A 336 12.04 12.11 -19.39
N THR A 337 12.58 11.12 -20.10
CA THR A 337 13.95 10.67 -19.92
C THR A 337 14.65 10.49 -21.25
N VAL A 338 15.97 10.72 -21.24
CA VAL A 338 16.87 10.42 -22.35
C VAL A 338 18.06 9.65 -21.82
N GLU A 339 18.35 8.51 -22.41
CA GLU A 339 19.52 7.69 -22.12
C GLU A 339 20.41 7.68 -23.36
N ILE A 340 21.61 8.25 -23.27
CA ILE A 340 22.55 8.46 -24.39
C ILE A 340 23.75 7.54 -24.17
N PRO A 341 23.99 6.54 -25.04
CA PRO A 341 25.21 5.77 -24.97
C PRO A 341 26.42 6.66 -25.27
N LEU A 342 27.41 6.62 -24.43
CA LEU A 342 28.63 7.37 -24.61
C LEU A 342 29.65 6.51 -25.38
N PRO A 343 30.53 7.16 -26.16
CA PRO A 343 31.63 6.47 -26.84
C PRO A 343 32.50 5.73 -25.84
N GLU A 344 32.87 4.51 -26.17
CA GLU A 344 33.84 3.75 -25.38
C GLU A 344 35.16 4.47 -25.25
N SER A 345 35.70 4.43 -24.04
CA SER A 345 37.04 4.97 -23.76
C SER A 345 37.78 4.04 -22.80
N LYS A 346 39.08 4.31 -22.60
CA LYS A 346 39.91 3.53 -21.67
C LYS A 346 39.31 3.46 -20.23
N TRP A 347 38.51 4.48 -19.85
CA TRP A 347 37.95 4.66 -18.49
C TRP A 347 36.46 4.45 -18.42
N LEU A 348 35.76 4.40 -19.55
CA LEU A 348 34.31 4.30 -19.62
C LEU A 348 33.95 3.17 -20.59
N LYS A 349 33.53 2.03 -20.04
CA LYS A 349 33.01 0.91 -20.82
C LYS A 349 31.48 0.88 -20.63
N ASP A 350 30.76 0.64 -21.72
CA ASP A 350 29.30 0.59 -21.73
C ASP A 350 28.65 1.79 -21.00
N ALA A 351 29.26 2.97 -21.14
CA ALA A 351 28.80 4.14 -20.41
C ALA A 351 27.53 4.72 -21.01
N THR A 352 26.58 5.09 -20.17
CA THR A 352 25.32 5.71 -20.57
C THR A 352 25.07 6.94 -19.70
N LEU A 353 24.88 8.09 -20.35
CA LEU A 353 24.41 9.30 -19.71
C LEU A 353 22.88 9.30 -19.68
N ARG A 354 22.30 9.39 -18.48
CA ARG A 354 20.86 9.51 -18.28
C ARG A 354 20.50 10.93 -17.85
N LEU A 355 19.56 11.52 -18.57
CA LEU A 355 18.93 12.79 -18.23
C LEU A 355 17.44 12.52 -18.01
N ALA A 356 16.88 13.05 -16.92
CA ALA A 356 15.48 12.91 -16.65
C ALA A 356 14.86 14.22 -16.16
N VAL A 357 13.62 14.45 -16.54
CA VAL A 357 12.77 15.53 -16.03
C VAL A 357 11.46 14.87 -15.57
N TYR A 358 11.22 14.90 -14.28
CA TYR A 358 9.98 14.43 -13.69
C TYR A 358 9.03 15.60 -13.49
N ASN A 359 7.73 15.36 -13.64
CA ASN A 359 6.71 16.40 -13.57
C ASN A 359 7.02 17.60 -14.46
N ILE A 360 7.16 17.37 -15.76
CA ILE A 360 7.64 18.36 -16.76
C ILE A 360 6.90 19.70 -16.65
N PHE A 361 5.58 19.66 -16.40
CA PHE A 361 4.73 20.85 -16.35
C PHE A 361 4.65 21.49 -14.96
N ASP A 362 5.45 21.02 -13.99
CA ASP A 362 5.46 21.50 -12.60
C ASP A 362 4.06 21.52 -11.97
N LYS A 363 3.28 20.47 -12.26
CA LYS A 363 1.92 20.32 -11.73
C LYS A 363 1.97 20.20 -10.21
N LYS A 364 1.28 21.10 -9.51
CA LYS A 364 1.02 20.95 -8.07
C LYS A 364 -0.15 20.02 -7.87
N TYR A 365 0.04 18.95 -7.09
CA TYR A 365 -0.99 17.93 -6.85
C TYR A 365 -0.83 17.28 -5.49
N VAL A 366 -1.88 16.63 -5.02
CA VAL A 366 -1.85 15.77 -3.85
C VAL A 366 -1.66 14.34 -4.33
N GLN A 367 -0.56 13.72 -3.97
CA GLN A 367 -0.22 12.35 -4.38
C GLN A 367 -1.06 11.32 -3.63
N SER A 368 -1.20 11.51 -2.33
CA SER A 368 -1.97 10.64 -1.45
C SER A 368 -2.48 11.42 -0.24
N THR A 369 -3.49 10.88 0.41
CA THR A 369 -3.95 11.38 1.70
C THR A 369 -4.29 10.22 2.60
N ARG A 370 -3.90 10.32 3.86
CA ARG A 370 -4.35 9.43 4.93
C ARG A 370 -5.64 9.94 5.55
N HIS A 371 -5.75 11.26 5.66
CA HIS A 371 -6.89 12.01 6.18
C HIS A 371 -6.99 13.35 5.44
N ALA A 372 -8.12 14.01 5.52
CA ALA A 372 -8.33 15.31 4.88
C ALA A 372 -7.29 16.39 5.27
N VAL A 373 -6.68 16.25 6.43
CA VAL A 373 -5.65 17.17 6.97
C VAL A 373 -4.22 16.63 6.92
N GLN A 374 -4.03 15.42 6.40
CA GLN A 374 -2.73 14.80 6.28
C GLN A 374 -2.53 14.34 4.83
N CYS A 375 -2.10 15.26 3.99
CA CYS A 375 -1.87 15.05 2.57
C CYS A 375 -0.38 15.01 2.28
N THR A 376 0.03 14.08 1.43
CA THR A 376 1.36 14.07 0.82
C THR A 376 1.26 14.82 -0.49
N VAL A 377 1.97 15.93 -0.61
CA VAL A 377 2.07 16.67 -1.87
C VAL A 377 2.94 15.90 -2.85
N GLY A 378 2.59 16.01 -4.13
CA GLY A 378 3.40 15.43 -5.19
C GLY A 378 4.70 16.19 -5.37
N GLU A 379 5.71 15.52 -5.88
CA GLU A 379 7.01 16.12 -6.16
C GLU A 379 6.89 17.23 -7.22
N PRO A 380 7.57 18.36 -7.03
CA PRO A 380 7.66 19.40 -8.04
C PRO A 380 8.47 18.90 -9.25
N ARG A 381 8.58 19.73 -10.28
CA ARG A 381 9.49 19.43 -11.40
C ARG A 381 10.89 19.20 -10.89
N THR A 382 11.42 18.01 -11.18
CA THR A 382 12.74 17.58 -10.72
C THR A 382 13.59 17.17 -11.90
N PHE A 383 14.86 17.59 -11.89
CA PHE A 383 15.85 17.22 -12.88
C PHE A 383 16.84 16.23 -12.27
N GLU A 384 17.13 15.17 -13.01
CA GLU A 384 18.11 14.16 -12.61
C GLU A 384 19.14 13.98 -13.74
N VAL A 385 20.41 13.90 -13.35
CA VAL A 385 21.52 13.53 -14.23
C VAL A 385 22.22 12.34 -13.62
N GLY A 386 22.37 11.27 -14.38
CA GLY A 386 23.01 10.04 -13.95
C GLY A 386 24.02 9.54 -14.98
N LEU A 387 25.14 9.00 -14.52
CA LEU A 387 26.12 8.29 -15.35
C LEU A 387 26.17 6.83 -14.88
N LYS A 388 25.89 5.91 -15.79
CA LYS A 388 26.06 4.46 -15.59
C LYS A 388 27.26 4.01 -16.40
N THR A 389 28.14 3.26 -15.79
CA THR A 389 29.29 2.65 -16.48
C THR A 389 29.63 1.31 -15.85
N THR A 390 30.27 0.44 -16.61
CA THR A 390 30.84 -0.83 -16.14
C THR A 390 32.36 -0.65 -16.03
N PHE A 391 32.96 -1.09 -14.93
CA PHE A 391 34.38 -1.02 -14.66
C PHE A 391 35.06 -2.36 -14.93
#